data_33bd077fd5c62dc52eba8e5fb41baa20
#
_entry.id   33bd077fd5c62dc52eba8e5fb41baa20
#
_cell.length_a   1.000
_cell.length_b   1.000
_cell.length_c   1.000
_cell.angle_alpha   90.00
_cell.angle_beta   90.00
_cell.angle_gamma   90.00
#
_symmetry.space_group_name_H-M   'P 1'
#
loop_
_entity.id
_entity.type
_entity.pdbx_description
1 polymer ?
#
loop_
_entity_poly.entity_id
_entity_poly.type
_entity_poly.pdbx_seq_one_letter_code
_entity_poly.pdbx_strand_id
1 'polypeptide(L)'
;MNNPTIRFPTAVLPHAPGLLLDDVLYDDQTVCIVLRSTAPAAACPLCQQPTTRIHSHYTRHPADLPWAGHAVRFVLHVRKFFCLTPTCPRRIFTERLPDIVAPSARTTVRLTALLRAIAFALGGEAGARLAQQIGIAASPTLLIATIRRTPVAPCLSPRVLGVDDWAQRKGIRYGTALVDLERHRLIDLLPDRTAETLAQWLAPHDGIAVIARDRRGAYATGAREGAPDAIQVADRWHLLANWHEAIERVFNRYRSLIKQVSIPKPLPAKQPAAKVLPPKSVNRRRKYADERRARVQAERLALYSLIRARHATGEYLTTIARDLKLNYKTARKYALADECPMMKAYPPRPRLLTPYEPYLRARWAEGCRNGKQLHREIVAHGFRGSRPLVSTFVAQLRRAERDGTPITPPPTAGDPLTPHTAAMLLLRRPERCRDAERAAIEQLRACHSDIATTMAFTERFVAIVRERCGEELSPWLADAQASGIREIGQFAIKVRQDEAAVRAGCTLAWSNGQTEGQVTRLKLLKRQMYGRAKFDLLRYRALAA
;
A
#
# COMPACT_ATOMS: atom_id res chain seq x y z
N MET A 1 12.17 -41.68 -51.98
CA MET A 1 11.49 -40.38 -51.76
C MET A 1 12.33 -39.60 -50.73
N ASN A 2 13.09 -38.59 -51.20
CA ASN A 2 13.92 -37.77 -50.30
C ASN A 2 13.02 -36.89 -49.45
N ASN A 3 12.93 -37.20 -48.18
CA ASN A 3 12.26 -36.35 -47.20
C ASN A 3 13.05 -35.04 -47.10
N PRO A 4 12.47 -33.85 -47.33
CA PRO A 4 13.19 -32.60 -47.18
C PRO A 4 13.60 -32.47 -45.74
N THR A 5 14.90 -32.39 -45.48
CA THR A 5 15.46 -32.12 -44.13
C THR A 5 14.99 -30.73 -43.70
N ILE A 6 13.92 -30.67 -42.93
CA ILE A 6 13.44 -29.42 -42.34
C ILE A 6 14.53 -28.97 -41.32
N ARG A 7 15.36 -28.04 -41.76
CA ARG A 7 16.29 -27.36 -40.84
C ARG A 7 15.50 -26.36 -39.98
N PHE A 8 15.09 -26.79 -38.81
CA PHE A 8 14.57 -25.86 -37.82
C PHE A 8 15.66 -24.87 -37.44
N PRO A 9 15.36 -23.56 -37.38
CA PRO A 9 16.29 -22.57 -36.86
C PRO A 9 16.73 -22.97 -35.45
N THR A 10 18.03 -22.85 -35.16
CA THR A 10 18.61 -23.10 -33.81
C THR A 10 17.96 -22.24 -32.73
N ALA A 11 17.26 -21.17 -33.10
CA ALA A 11 16.49 -20.31 -32.19
C ALA A 11 15.22 -21.00 -31.59
N VAL A 12 14.68 -22.03 -32.24
CA VAL A 12 13.46 -22.74 -31.76
C VAL A 12 13.80 -23.88 -30.82
N LEU A 13 14.91 -24.55 -31.07
CA LEU A 13 15.42 -25.60 -30.17
C LEU A 13 16.54 -25.04 -29.29
N PRO A 14 16.60 -25.45 -28.01
CA PRO A 14 17.73 -25.07 -27.20
C PRO A 14 19.01 -25.55 -27.86
N HIS A 15 20.02 -24.68 -27.90
CA HIS A 15 21.34 -25.05 -28.40
C HIS A 15 21.93 -26.11 -27.45
N ALA A 16 21.73 -27.35 -27.82
CA ALA A 16 22.24 -28.49 -27.06
C ALA A 16 23.15 -29.31 -27.97
N PRO A 17 24.47 -29.14 -27.87
CA PRO A 17 25.40 -30.01 -28.56
C PRO A 17 25.10 -31.47 -28.19
N GLY A 18 24.99 -32.35 -29.17
CA GLY A 18 24.68 -33.76 -28.96
C GLY A 18 23.17 -34.12 -28.93
N LEU A 19 22.29 -33.23 -29.34
CA LEU A 19 20.90 -33.56 -29.67
C LEU A 19 20.64 -33.45 -31.17
N LEU A 20 19.97 -34.45 -31.72
CA LEU A 20 19.47 -34.47 -33.10
C LEU A 20 17.93 -34.43 -33.08
N LEU A 21 17.35 -33.63 -33.96
CA LEU A 21 15.95 -33.63 -34.23
C LEU A 21 15.65 -34.79 -35.19
N ASP A 22 14.85 -35.77 -34.74
CA ASP A 22 14.43 -36.90 -35.57
C ASP A 22 13.11 -36.63 -36.28
N ASP A 23 12.11 -36.02 -35.59
CA ASP A 23 10.81 -35.75 -36.17
C ASP A 23 10.06 -34.63 -35.43
N VAL A 24 9.01 -34.06 -36.05
CA VAL A 24 8.05 -33.14 -35.43
C VAL A 24 6.64 -33.65 -35.79
N LEU A 25 5.97 -34.16 -34.76
CA LEU A 25 4.62 -34.68 -34.87
C LEU A 25 3.64 -33.66 -34.32
N TYR A 26 2.52 -33.51 -34.99
CA TYR A 26 1.47 -32.57 -34.59
C TYR A 26 0.13 -33.33 -34.47
N ASP A 27 -0.51 -33.16 -33.34
CA ASP A 27 -1.92 -33.45 -33.16
C ASP A 27 -2.68 -32.13 -32.93
N ASP A 28 -4.02 -32.14 -32.94
CA ASP A 28 -4.86 -30.92 -32.93
C ASP A 28 -4.54 -29.90 -31.82
N GLN A 29 -3.78 -30.27 -30.78
CA GLN A 29 -3.49 -29.42 -29.65
C GLN A 29 -2.04 -29.45 -29.15
N THR A 30 -1.24 -30.41 -29.60
CA THR A 30 0.11 -30.66 -29.08
C THR A 30 1.13 -30.84 -30.19
N VAL A 31 2.25 -30.12 -30.08
CA VAL A 31 3.43 -30.34 -30.92
C VAL A 31 4.38 -31.25 -30.18
N CYS A 32 4.62 -32.45 -30.72
CA CYS A 32 5.59 -33.40 -30.19
C CYS A 32 6.89 -33.32 -30.97
N ILE A 33 7.97 -32.90 -30.33
CA ILE A 33 9.29 -32.77 -30.93
C ILE A 33 10.13 -33.97 -30.51
N VAL A 34 10.44 -34.84 -31.48
CA VAL A 34 11.21 -36.06 -31.28
C VAL A 34 12.70 -35.74 -31.35
N LEU A 35 13.40 -35.95 -30.25
CA LEU A 35 14.81 -35.63 -30.11
C LEU A 35 15.59 -36.86 -29.66
N ARG A 36 16.78 -37.05 -30.23
CA ARG A 36 17.67 -38.17 -29.89
C ARG A 36 19.04 -37.62 -29.46
N SER A 37 19.57 -38.19 -28.37
CA SER A 37 20.94 -37.88 -27.94
C SER A 37 21.97 -38.61 -28.83
N THR A 38 22.94 -37.85 -29.32
CA THR A 38 24.05 -38.34 -30.18
C THR A 38 25.41 -38.19 -29.51
N ALA A 39 25.50 -37.73 -28.28
CA ALA A 39 26.76 -37.53 -27.55
C ALA A 39 27.55 -38.88 -27.49
N PRO A 40 28.81 -38.94 -27.86
CA PRO A 40 29.54 -40.22 -27.93
C PRO A 40 29.73 -40.88 -26.58
N ALA A 41 29.76 -40.11 -25.50
CA ALA A 41 29.97 -40.60 -24.14
C ALA A 41 29.12 -39.83 -23.13
N ALA A 42 28.95 -40.39 -21.94
CA ALA A 42 28.32 -39.69 -20.82
C ALA A 42 29.17 -39.86 -19.55
N ALA A 43 29.24 -38.82 -18.71
CA ALA A 43 29.95 -38.86 -17.44
C ALA A 43 29.04 -39.39 -16.31
N CYS A 44 29.59 -40.27 -15.47
CA CYS A 44 28.90 -40.76 -14.29
C CYS A 44 28.63 -39.59 -13.31
N PRO A 45 27.41 -39.39 -12.82
CA PRO A 45 27.10 -38.26 -11.95
C PRO A 45 27.73 -38.32 -10.54
N LEU A 46 28.33 -39.43 -10.15
CA LEU A 46 29.03 -39.57 -8.87
C LEU A 46 30.57 -39.44 -9.01
N CYS A 47 31.19 -40.24 -9.89
CA CYS A 47 32.63 -40.23 -10.04
C CYS A 47 33.15 -39.39 -11.20
N GLN A 48 32.26 -38.77 -11.98
CA GLN A 48 32.57 -37.91 -13.13
C GLN A 48 33.34 -38.58 -14.27
N GLN A 49 33.63 -39.91 -14.17
CA GLN A 49 34.35 -40.61 -15.22
C GLN A 49 33.45 -40.83 -16.45
N PRO A 50 33.93 -40.51 -17.66
CA PRO A 50 33.18 -40.71 -18.89
C PRO A 50 33.14 -42.20 -19.27
N THR A 51 32.06 -42.62 -19.95
CA THR A 51 31.92 -43.96 -20.51
C THR A 51 31.14 -43.93 -21.80
N THR A 52 31.50 -44.79 -22.73
CA THR A 52 30.81 -45.03 -24.00
C THR A 52 29.89 -46.26 -23.94
N ARG A 53 30.00 -47.07 -22.86
CA ARG A 53 29.28 -48.36 -22.78
C ARG A 53 27.82 -48.16 -22.40
N ILE A 54 26.95 -48.26 -23.41
CA ILE A 54 25.51 -48.14 -23.26
C ILE A 54 24.96 -49.38 -22.58
N HIS A 55 24.08 -49.19 -21.56
CA HIS A 55 23.33 -50.28 -20.93
C HIS A 55 21.97 -50.49 -21.63
N SER A 56 21.21 -49.40 -21.82
CA SER A 56 19.87 -49.46 -22.43
C SER A 56 19.42 -48.05 -22.87
N HIS A 57 18.29 -48.01 -23.57
CA HIS A 57 17.63 -46.78 -24.00
C HIS A 57 16.31 -46.58 -23.24
N TYR A 58 15.86 -45.37 -23.09
CA TYR A 58 14.56 -45.04 -22.55
C TYR A 58 14.10 -43.68 -23.07
N THR A 59 12.79 -43.42 -22.99
CA THR A 59 12.22 -42.18 -23.48
C THR A 59 11.70 -41.34 -22.33
N ARG A 60 11.91 -40.01 -22.42
CA ARG A 60 11.34 -39.01 -21.52
C ARG A 60 10.40 -38.11 -22.30
N HIS A 61 9.35 -37.60 -21.62
CA HIS A 61 8.32 -36.74 -22.21
C HIS A 61 8.20 -35.42 -21.43
N PRO A 62 9.27 -34.57 -21.33
CA PRO A 62 9.16 -33.28 -20.67
C PRO A 62 8.33 -32.30 -21.51
N ALA A 63 7.46 -31.54 -20.85
CA ALA A 63 6.79 -30.41 -21.46
C ALA A 63 7.78 -29.26 -21.70
N ASP A 64 7.54 -28.49 -22.77
CA ASP A 64 8.37 -27.36 -23.15
C ASP A 64 7.54 -26.08 -23.31
N LEU A 65 8.20 -24.96 -23.70
CA LEU A 65 7.53 -23.71 -24.00
C LEU A 65 6.48 -23.90 -25.11
N PRO A 66 5.28 -23.32 -24.99
CA PRO A 66 4.25 -23.43 -26.01
C PRO A 66 4.72 -22.79 -27.33
N TRP A 67 4.29 -23.34 -28.45
CA TRP A 67 4.60 -22.83 -29.78
C TRP A 67 3.30 -22.41 -30.48
N ALA A 68 3.20 -21.12 -30.85
CA ALA A 68 2.02 -20.55 -31.51
C ALA A 68 0.68 -20.89 -30.82
N GLY A 69 0.67 -20.92 -29.49
CA GLY A 69 -0.52 -21.24 -28.68
C GLY A 69 -0.76 -22.74 -28.44
N HIS A 70 0.01 -23.63 -29.09
CA HIS A 70 -0.06 -25.07 -28.87
C HIS A 70 0.90 -25.53 -27.77
N ALA A 71 0.45 -26.53 -26.99
CA ALA A 71 1.33 -27.19 -26.03
C ALA A 71 2.48 -27.92 -26.73
N VAL A 72 3.70 -27.81 -26.21
CA VAL A 72 4.86 -28.52 -26.76
C VAL A 72 5.33 -29.57 -25.77
N ARG A 73 5.62 -30.77 -26.28
CA ARG A 73 6.20 -31.88 -25.54
C ARG A 73 7.40 -32.46 -26.29
N PHE A 74 8.49 -32.67 -25.59
CA PHE A 74 9.60 -33.43 -26.16
C PHE A 74 9.35 -34.93 -26.01
N VAL A 75 9.66 -35.69 -27.05
CA VAL A 75 9.87 -37.14 -27.01
C VAL A 75 11.37 -37.34 -27.08
N LEU A 76 12.00 -37.42 -25.90
CA LEU A 76 13.45 -37.36 -25.76
C LEU A 76 14.01 -38.79 -25.59
N HIS A 77 14.61 -39.31 -26.66
CA HIS A 77 15.30 -40.61 -26.63
C HIS A 77 16.69 -40.47 -26.00
N VAL A 78 16.87 -41.03 -24.83
CA VAL A 78 18.08 -40.94 -24.02
C VAL A 78 18.57 -42.32 -23.62
N ARG A 79 19.81 -42.39 -23.17
CA ARG A 79 20.52 -43.64 -22.86
C ARG A 79 20.80 -43.80 -21.38
N LYS A 80 20.94 -45.07 -20.98
CA LYS A 80 21.56 -45.44 -19.71
C LYS A 80 22.94 -46.01 -20.00
N PHE A 81 23.91 -45.72 -19.16
CA PHE A 81 25.30 -46.15 -19.31
C PHE A 81 25.76 -46.94 -18.10
N PHE A 82 26.74 -47.84 -18.30
CA PHE A 82 27.46 -48.50 -17.24
C PHE A 82 28.53 -47.56 -16.69
N CYS A 83 28.66 -47.45 -15.36
CA CYS A 83 29.84 -46.89 -14.73
C CYS A 83 30.91 -47.97 -14.63
N LEU A 84 32.06 -47.72 -15.25
CA LEU A 84 33.15 -48.69 -15.32
C LEU A 84 34.17 -48.52 -14.19
N THR A 85 34.04 -47.52 -13.33
CA THR A 85 34.93 -47.25 -12.20
C THR A 85 34.66 -48.26 -11.08
N PRO A 86 35.63 -49.13 -10.74
CA PRO A 86 35.42 -50.24 -9.78
C PRO A 86 35.05 -49.74 -8.36
N THR A 87 35.58 -48.59 -7.96
CA THR A 87 35.34 -47.98 -6.64
C THR A 87 34.07 -47.16 -6.55
N CYS A 88 33.40 -46.89 -7.68
CA CYS A 88 32.15 -46.13 -7.71
C CYS A 88 30.96 -47.01 -7.28
N PRO A 89 30.15 -46.57 -6.31
CA PRO A 89 28.99 -47.36 -5.87
C PRO A 89 27.89 -47.42 -6.94
N ARG A 90 27.93 -46.52 -7.93
CA ARG A 90 26.95 -46.49 -9.03
C ARG A 90 27.38 -47.40 -10.17
N ARG A 91 26.52 -48.36 -10.50
CA ARG A 91 26.78 -49.30 -11.59
C ARG A 91 26.15 -48.87 -12.92
N ILE A 92 24.98 -48.28 -12.84
CA ILE A 92 24.22 -47.79 -14.02
C ILE A 92 23.77 -46.39 -13.74
N PHE A 93 23.88 -45.50 -14.71
CA PHE A 93 23.36 -44.13 -14.62
C PHE A 93 22.66 -43.71 -15.92
N THR A 94 21.75 -42.78 -15.80
CA THR A 94 21.05 -42.15 -16.92
C THR A 94 21.86 -40.97 -17.45
N GLU A 95 21.93 -40.85 -18.74
CA GLU A 95 22.47 -39.67 -19.44
C GLU A 95 21.88 -38.38 -18.89
N ARG A 96 22.69 -37.37 -18.67
CA ARG A 96 22.28 -36.06 -18.16
C ARG A 96 22.34 -35.04 -19.28
N LEU A 97 21.27 -34.25 -19.39
CA LEU A 97 21.13 -33.16 -20.34
C LEU A 97 20.74 -31.89 -19.55
N PRO A 98 21.66 -31.33 -18.75
CA PRO A 98 21.34 -30.29 -17.75
C PRO A 98 20.77 -29.04 -18.38
N ASP A 99 21.18 -28.68 -19.59
CA ASP A 99 20.70 -27.49 -20.30
C ASP A 99 19.27 -27.66 -20.87
N ILE A 100 18.79 -28.89 -21.00
CA ILE A 100 17.47 -29.22 -21.53
C ILE A 100 16.49 -29.58 -20.43
N VAL A 101 16.83 -30.55 -19.60
CA VAL A 101 15.92 -31.08 -18.60
C VAL A 101 16.68 -31.57 -17.36
N ALA A 102 16.32 -31.06 -16.20
CA ALA A 102 16.91 -31.48 -14.94
C ALA A 102 16.59 -32.99 -14.65
N PRO A 103 17.40 -33.64 -13.79
CA PRO A 103 17.12 -35.00 -13.38
C PRO A 103 15.69 -35.16 -12.86
N SER A 104 14.99 -36.19 -13.38
CA SER A 104 13.60 -36.50 -13.02
C SER A 104 12.55 -35.38 -13.27
N ALA A 105 12.94 -34.26 -13.87
CA ALA A 105 12.00 -33.19 -14.19
C ALA A 105 11.04 -33.60 -15.32
N ARG A 106 9.80 -33.10 -15.24
CA ARG A 106 8.75 -33.27 -16.24
C ARG A 106 8.59 -32.05 -17.15
N THR A 107 9.41 -31.03 -16.94
CA THR A 107 9.45 -29.78 -17.71
C THR A 107 10.89 -29.48 -18.11
N THR A 108 11.06 -28.82 -19.24
CA THR A 108 12.37 -28.32 -19.65
C THR A 108 12.87 -27.22 -18.70
N VAL A 109 14.17 -26.94 -18.72
CA VAL A 109 14.77 -25.85 -17.93
C VAL A 109 14.14 -24.50 -18.28
N ARG A 110 13.94 -24.22 -19.58
CA ARG A 110 13.34 -22.95 -20.04
C ARG A 110 11.87 -22.80 -19.66
N LEU A 111 11.06 -23.89 -19.74
CA LEU A 111 9.69 -23.84 -19.24
C LEU A 111 9.64 -23.65 -17.72
N THR A 112 10.54 -24.31 -16.99
CA THR A 112 10.66 -24.12 -15.53
C THR A 112 11.03 -22.68 -15.17
N ALA A 113 11.91 -22.03 -15.95
CA ALA A 113 12.27 -20.63 -15.77
C ALA A 113 11.07 -19.70 -16.02
N LEU A 114 10.27 -19.94 -17.08
CA LEU A 114 9.04 -19.18 -17.36
C LEU A 114 7.99 -19.38 -16.24
N LEU A 115 7.75 -20.62 -15.83
CA LEU A 115 6.82 -20.92 -14.74
C LEU A 115 7.25 -20.24 -13.42
N ARG A 116 8.55 -20.17 -13.16
CA ARG A 116 9.09 -19.44 -12.03
C ARG A 116 8.80 -17.94 -12.14
N ALA A 117 9.04 -17.32 -13.30
CA ALA A 117 8.75 -15.90 -13.52
C ALA A 117 7.25 -15.60 -13.33
N ILE A 118 6.37 -16.43 -13.90
CA ILE A 118 4.90 -16.32 -13.72
C ILE A 118 4.52 -16.46 -12.23
N ALA A 119 5.09 -17.44 -11.54
CA ALA A 119 4.80 -17.70 -10.14
C ALA A 119 5.19 -16.51 -9.24
N PHE A 120 6.36 -15.93 -9.45
CA PHE A 120 6.81 -14.76 -8.68
C PHE A 120 6.00 -13.50 -9.01
N ALA A 121 5.64 -13.29 -10.28
CA ALA A 121 4.84 -12.12 -10.69
C ALA A 121 3.40 -12.18 -10.18
N LEU A 122 2.72 -13.34 -10.32
CA LEU A 122 1.27 -13.46 -10.16
C LEU A 122 0.83 -14.35 -8.98
N GLY A 123 1.72 -15.19 -8.44
CA GLY A 123 1.36 -16.21 -7.45
C GLY A 123 0.69 -17.44 -8.05
N GLY A 124 -0.04 -18.21 -7.23
CA GLY A 124 -0.63 -19.48 -7.66
C GLY A 124 -1.79 -19.33 -8.62
N GLU A 125 -2.93 -18.83 -8.15
CA GLU A 125 -4.20 -18.80 -8.91
C GLU A 125 -4.15 -17.93 -10.18
N ALA A 126 -3.68 -16.68 -10.05
CA ALA A 126 -3.57 -15.80 -11.20
C ALA A 126 -2.51 -16.27 -12.19
N GLY A 127 -1.41 -16.84 -11.69
CA GLY A 127 -0.35 -17.42 -12.51
C GLY A 127 -0.83 -18.65 -13.29
N ALA A 128 -1.62 -19.53 -12.66
CA ALA A 128 -2.17 -20.70 -13.33
C ALA A 128 -3.15 -20.32 -14.45
N ARG A 129 -3.99 -19.30 -14.22
CA ARG A 129 -4.89 -18.79 -15.29
C ARG A 129 -4.11 -18.20 -16.47
N LEU A 130 -3.04 -17.42 -16.20
CA LEU A 130 -2.19 -16.90 -17.27
C LEU A 130 -1.47 -18.03 -18.01
N ALA A 131 -0.89 -18.99 -17.29
CA ALA A 131 -0.21 -20.14 -17.88
C ALA A 131 -1.15 -20.90 -18.82
N GLN A 132 -2.40 -21.15 -18.40
CA GLN A 132 -3.42 -21.81 -19.24
C GLN A 132 -3.75 -21.01 -20.50
N GLN A 133 -3.89 -19.69 -20.42
CA GLN A 133 -4.17 -18.81 -21.57
C GLN A 133 -3.07 -18.84 -22.63
N ILE A 134 -1.82 -19.12 -22.23
CA ILE A 134 -0.67 -19.21 -23.14
C ILE A 134 -0.31 -20.67 -23.49
N GLY A 135 -1.21 -21.63 -23.24
CA GLY A 135 -1.02 -23.04 -23.61
C GLY A 135 -0.13 -23.86 -22.66
N ILE A 136 0.09 -23.41 -21.43
CA ILE A 136 0.88 -24.12 -20.42
C ILE A 136 -0.03 -24.70 -19.34
N ALA A 137 -0.04 -26.04 -19.19
CA ALA A 137 -0.74 -26.70 -18.11
C ALA A 137 0.04 -26.55 -16.79
N ALA A 138 -0.34 -25.59 -15.96
CA ALA A 138 0.26 -25.37 -14.64
C ALA A 138 -0.82 -25.19 -13.58
N SER A 139 -0.75 -25.97 -12.51
CA SER A 139 -1.65 -25.83 -11.36
C SER A 139 -1.17 -24.73 -10.41
N PRO A 140 -2.09 -24.11 -9.64
CA PRO A 140 -1.72 -23.18 -8.58
C PRO A 140 -0.72 -23.76 -7.57
N THR A 141 -0.88 -25.04 -7.23
CA THR A 141 0.02 -25.78 -6.32
C THR A 141 1.43 -25.90 -6.88
N LEU A 142 1.56 -26.20 -8.19
CA LEU A 142 2.86 -26.27 -8.85
C LEU A 142 3.59 -24.93 -8.79
N LEU A 143 2.90 -23.83 -9.07
CA LEU A 143 3.49 -22.49 -9.04
C LEU A 143 3.93 -22.09 -7.61
N ILE A 144 3.12 -22.38 -6.61
CA ILE A 144 3.49 -22.14 -5.21
C ILE A 144 4.70 -23.01 -4.80
N ALA A 145 4.74 -24.27 -5.20
CA ALA A 145 5.88 -25.14 -4.96
C ALA A 145 7.14 -24.64 -5.68
N THR A 146 7.01 -24.07 -6.86
CA THR A 146 8.11 -23.46 -7.62
C THR A 146 8.72 -22.27 -6.88
N ILE A 147 7.86 -21.38 -6.30
CA ILE A 147 8.35 -20.29 -5.46
C ILE A 147 9.17 -20.82 -4.29
N ARG A 148 8.65 -21.82 -3.54
CA ARG A 148 9.30 -22.36 -2.35
C ARG A 148 10.61 -23.10 -2.64
N ARG A 149 10.75 -23.68 -3.82
CA ARG A 149 11.96 -24.40 -4.25
C ARG A 149 13.04 -23.48 -4.82
N THR A 150 12.70 -22.24 -5.12
CA THR A 150 13.68 -21.27 -5.65
C THR A 150 14.59 -20.82 -4.51
N PRO A 151 15.93 -21.02 -4.63
CA PRO A 151 16.85 -20.53 -3.62
C PRO A 151 16.73 -19.00 -3.47
N VAL A 152 16.70 -18.54 -2.25
CA VAL A 152 16.85 -17.10 -1.96
C VAL A 152 18.35 -16.83 -1.95
N ALA A 153 18.79 -15.81 -2.71
CA ALA A 153 20.19 -15.40 -2.69
C ALA A 153 20.61 -15.01 -1.27
N PRO A 154 21.82 -15.34 -0.83
CA PRO A 154 22.34 -14.91 0.46
C PRO A 154 22.21 -13.39 0.59
N CYS A 155 21.74 -12.94 1.75
CA CYS A 155 21.70 -11.53 2.07
C CYS A 155 23.12 -11.03 2.31
N LEU A 156 23.58 -10.07 1.51
CA LEU A 156 24.81 -9.34 1.82
C LEU A 156 24.49 -8.33 2.92
N SER A 157 25.37 -8.19 3.90
CA SER A 157 25.22 -7.18 4.95
C SER A 157 25.12 -5.78 4.32
N PRO A 158 24.04 -5.03 4.57
CA PRO A 158 23.92 -3.66 4.06
C PRO A 158 24.74 -2.72 4.96
N ARG A 159 25.38 -1.73 4.39
CA ARG A 159 26.03 -0.67 5.18
C ARG A 159 25.01 0.25 5.84
N VAL A 160 23.86 0.49 5.18
CA VAL A 160 22.77 1.31 5.68
C VAL A 160 21.47 0.53 5.63
N LEU A 161 20.97 0.18 6.81
CA LEU A 161 19.78 -0.64 7.00
C LEU A 161 18.56 0.23 7.35
N GLY A 162 17.45 0.02 6.65
CA GLY A 162 16.13 0.54 7.02
C GLY A 162 15.30 -0.55 7.72
N VAL A 163 14.67 -0.20 8.83
CA VAL A 163 13.85 -1.10 9.65
C VAL A 163 12.48 -0.48 9.86
N ASP A 164 11.41 -1.21 9.49
CA ASP A 164 10.02 -0.76 9.68
C ASP A 164 9.08 -1.94 9.96
N ASP A 165 7.94 -1.67 10.57
CA ASP A 165 6.92 -2.70 10.79
C ASP A 165 5.97 -2.84 9.59
N TRP A 166 5.49 -4.04 9.38
CA TRP A 166 4.44 -4.33 8.42
C TRP A 166 3.36 -5.22 9.01
N ALA A 167 2.11 -4.93 8.72
CA ALA A 167 0.99 -5.68 9.27
C ALA A 167 0.77 -7.02 8.52
N GLN A 168 1.08 -8.12 9.17
CA GLN A 168 0.63 -9.45 8.72
C GLN A 168 -0.90 -9.55 8.82
N ARG A 169 -1.45 -9.10 9.96
CA ARG A 169 -2.89 -8.92 10.18
C ARG A 169 -3.09 -7.64 10.97
N LYS A 170 -3.66 -6.61 10.32
CA LYS A 170 -3.83 -5.27 10.91
C LYS A 170 -4.48 -5.36 12.30
N GLY A 171 -3.87 -4.74 13.30
CA GLY A 171 -4.32 -4.73 14.68
C GLY A 171 -4.00 -5.99 15.50
N ILE A 172 -3.48 -7.08 14.88
CA ILE A 172 -3.28 -8.38 15.55
C ILE A 172 -1.84 -8.84 15.45
N ARG A 173 -1.27 -8.92 14.24
CA ARG A 173 0.07 -9.46 14.03
C ARG A 173 0.87 -8.59 13.08
N TYR A 174 2.09 -8.30 13.50
CA TYR A 174 3.06 -7.50 12.75
C TYR A 174 4.36 -8.26 12.60
N GLY A 175 5.12 -7.95 11.58
CA GLY A 175 6.49 -8.40 11.35
C GLY A 175 7.36 -7.19 11.05
N THR A 176 8.66 -7.42 10.84
CA THR A 176 9.65 -6.39 10.50
C THR A 176 10.10 -6.55 9.06
N ALA A 177 10.22 -5.46 8.34
CA ALA A 177 10.82 -5.36 7.02
C ALA A 177 12.21 -4.76 7.14
N LEU A 178 13.19 -5.39 6.51
CA LEU A 178 14.58 -4.98 6.48
C LEU A 178 14.96 -4.60 5.06
N VAL A 179 15.47 -3.40 4.87
CA VAL A 179 15.71 -2.78 3.56
C VAL A 179 17.15 -2.24 3.49
N ASP A 180 17.87 -2.61 2.46
CA ASP A 180 19.10 -1.93 2.08
C ASP A 180 18.77 -0.57 1.48
N LEU A 181 19.09 0.50 2.20
CA LEU A 181 18.75 1.87 1.79
C LEU A 181 19.67 2.42 0.70
N GLU A 182 20.82 1.83 0.47
CA GLU A 182 21.72 2.21 -0.62
C GLU A 182 21.30 1.56 -1.94
N ARG A 183 20.89 0.28 -1.89
CA ARG A 183 20.41 -0.48 -3.06
C ARG A 183 18.91 -0.38 -3.28
N HIS A 184 18.19 0.29 -2.37
CA HIS A 184 16.73 0.44 -2.39
C HIS A 184 15.97 -0.89 -2.48
N ARG A 185 16.48 -1.93 -1.82
CA ARG A 185 15.99 -3.30 -1.94
C ARG A 185 15.60 -3.88 -0.60
N LEU A 186 14.44 -4.55 -0.57
CA LEU A 186 14.08 -5.40 0.56
C LEU A 186 15.06 -6.57 0.64
N ILE A 187 15.69 -6.75 1.79
CA ILE A 187 16.72 -7.79 2.01
C ILE A 187 16.22 -8.91 2.90
N ASP A 188 15.29 -8.63 3.82
CA ASP A 188 14.64 -9.68 4.60
C ASP A 188 13.31 -9.25 5.22
N LEU A 189 12.56 -10.25 5.71
CA LEU A 189 11.35 -10.08 6.52
C LEU A 189 11.52 -10.91 7.79
N LEU A 190 11.21 -10.28 8.94
CA LEU A 190 11.15 -11.00 10.22
C LEU A 190 9.70 -11.29 10.62
N PRO A 191 9.44 -12.40 11.34
CA PRO A 191 8.09 -12.86 11.64
C PRO A 191 7.36 -12.02 12.68
N ASP A 192 8.07 -11.19 13.42
CA ASP A 192 7.56 -10.30 14.47
C ASP A 192 8.31 -8.96 14.48
N ARG A 193 8.11 -8.17 15.52
CA ARG A 193 8.73 -6.85 15.72
C ARG A 193 9.37 -6.73 17.10
N THR A 194 9.92 -7.81 17.61
CA THR A 194 10.58 -7.83 18.91
C THR A 194 12.05 -7.38 18.80
N ALA A 195 12.61 -6.95 19.91
CA ALA A 195 14.02 -6.56 19.99
C ALA A 195 14.92 -7.77 19.73
N GLU A 196 14.58 -8.91 20.33
CA GLU A 196 15.33 -10.15 20.28
C GLU A 196 15.46 -10.66 18.83
N THR A 197 14.36 -10.68 18.08
CA THR A 197 14.38 -11.15 16.68
C THR A 197 15.22 -10.23 15.80
N LEU A 198 15.16 -8.92 16.02
CA LEU A 198 16.00 -7.97 15.29
C LEU A 198 17.48 -8.14 15.67
N ALA A 199 17.81 -8.26 16.95
CA ALA A 199 19.18 -8.44 17.43
C ALA A 199 19.80 -9.74 16.88
N GLN A 200 19.04 -10.84 16.90
CA GLN A 200 19.47 -12.14 16.34
C GLN A 200 19.75 -12.05 14.83
N TRP A 201 18.96 -11.26 14.10
CA TRP A 201 19.21 -11.06 12.67
C TRP A 201 20.45 -10.18 12.44
N LEU A 202 20.65 -9.13 13.26
CA LEU A 202 21.80 -8.22 13.13
C LEU A 202 23.13 -8.88 13.47
N ALA A 203 23.19 -9.74 14.49
CA ALA A 203 24.41 -10.33 15.00
C ALA A 203 25.33 -11.00 13.95
N PRO A 204 24.84 -11.78 12.95
CA PRO A 204 25.67 -12.33 11.89
C PRO A 204 25.92 -11.38 10.71
N HIS A 205 25.42 -10.14 10.73
CA HIS A 205 25.50 -9.18 9.63
C HIS A 205 26.46 -8.03 9.99
N ASP A 206 27.75 -8.29 9.90
CA ASP A 206 28.79 -7.30 10.20
C ASP A 206 28.79 -6.12 9.19
N GLY A 207 29.35 -4.97 9.61
CA GLY A 207 29.56 -3.81 8.74
C GLY A 207 28.36 -2.89 8.55
N ILE A 208 27.28 -3.07 9.31
CA ILE A 208 26.17 -2.14 9.32
C ILE A 208 26.59 -0.86 10.06
N ALA A 209 26.75 0.24 9.31
CA ALA A 209 27.17 1.54 9.87
C ALA A 209 25.99 2.38 10.33
N VAL A 210 24.82 2.26 9.70
CA VAL A 210 23.63 3.08 9.98
C VAL A 210 22.38 2.22 10.00
N ILE A 211 21.52 2.44 11.01
CA ILE A 211 20.18 1.82 11.11
C ILE A 211 19.13 2.91 11.18
N ALA A 212 18.41 3.14 10.07
CA ALA A 212 17.23 4.02 10.03
C ALA A 212 15.99 3.26 10.50
N ARG A 213 15.30 3.77 11.51
CA ARG A 213 14.18 3.10 12.17
C ARG A 213 13.09 4.04 12.66
N ASP A 214 11.92 3.49 12.85
CA ASP A 214 10.88 4.12 13.67
C ASP A 214 11.35 4.23 15.14
N ARG A 215 10.83 5.21 15.88
CA ARG A 215 11.14 5.46 17.29
C ARG A 215 10.56 4.44 18.27
N ARG A 216 10.31 3.19 17.83
CA ARG A 216 9.86 2.11 18.71
C ARG A 216 10.99 1.63 19.62
N GLY A 217 10.71 1.51 20.92
CA GLY A 217 11.69 1.03 21.90
C GLY A 217 12.29 -0.32 21.53
N ALA A 218 11.49 -1.28 21.01
CA ALA A 218 11.97 -2.59 20.61
C ALA A 218 13.05 -2.52 19.50
N TYR A 219 12.87 -1.68 18.49
CA TYR A 219 13.88 -1.53 17.44
C TYR A 219 15.14 -0.81 17.94
N ALA A 220 14.97 0.15 18.84
CA ALA A 220 16.11 0.83 19.48
C ALA A 220 16.96 -0.15 20.32
N THR A 221 16.30 -1.01 21.08
CA THR A 221 16.96 -2.05 21.89
C THR A 221 17.61 -3.10 21.01
N GLY A 222 16.88 -3.68 20.05
CA GLY A 222 17.41 -4.71 19.14
C GLY A 222 18.61 -4.22 18.30
N ALA A 223 18.58 -2.95 17.86
CA ALA A 223 19.70 -2.34 17.14
C ALA A 223 20.94 -2.16 18.05
N ARG A 224 20.72 -1.76 19.32
CA ARG A 224 21.82 -1.59 20.29
C ARG A 224 22.46 -2.93 20.66
N GLU A 225 21.66 -3.98 20.77
CA GLU A 225 22.14 -5.32 21.14
C GLU A 225 22.80 -6.05 19.97
N GLY A 226 22.22 -5.94 18.76
CA GLY A 226 22.66 -6.69 17.60
C GLY A 226 23.70 -5.97 16.73
N ALA A 227 23.80 -4.64 16.80
CA ALA A 227 24.77 -3.83 16.06
C ALA A 227 25.14 -2.59 16.88
N PRO A 228 25.90 -2.74 17.97
CA PRO A 228 26.19 -1.67 18.94
C PRO A 228 26.92 -0.47 18.35
N ASP A 229 27.75 -0.68 17.33
CA ASP A 229 28.54 0.36 16.66
C ASP A 229 27.75 1.13 15.60
N ALA A 230 26.55 0.68 15.23
CA ALA A 230 25.75 1.30 14.21
C ALA A 230 25.07 2.59 14.72
N ILE A 231 25.16 3.67 13.93
CA ILE A 231 24.46 4.92 14.21
C ILE A 231 22.96 4.70 13.96
N GLN A 232 22.15 4.85 15.00
CA GLN A 232 20.70 4.79 14.85
C GLN A 232 20.15 6.13 14.38
N VAL A 233 19.27 6.11 13.40
CA VAL A 233 18.66 7.28 12.76
C VAL A 233 17.14 7.20 12.90
N ALA A 234 16.54 8.17 13.61
CA ALA A 234 15.10 8.22 13.75
C ALA A 234 14.43 8.73 12.46
N ASP A 235 13.29 8.12 12.09
CA ASP A 235 12.54 8.52 10.91
C ASP A 235 11.93 9.92 11.08
N ARG A 236 12.30 10.84 10.17
CA ARG A 236 11.82 12.23 10.13
C ARG A 236 10.31 12.35 9.93
N TRP A 237 9.70 11.46 9.14
CA TRP A 237 8.26 11.51 8.95
C TRP A 237 7.50 11.22 10.25
N HIS A 238 7.94 10.19 10.99
CA HIS A 238 7.37 9.85 12.29
C HIS A 238 7.62 10.96 13.34
N LEU A 239 8.73 11.67 13.25
CA LEU A 239 8.98 12.85 14.11
C LEU A 239 7.96 13.96 13.86
N LEU A 240 7.74 14.31 12.58
CA LEU A 240 6.75 15.33 12.20
C LEU A 240 5.31 14.88 12.49
N ALA A 241 4.99 13.60 12.31
CA ALA A 241 3.69 13.06 12.67
C ALA A 241 3.41 13.14 14.18
N ASN A 242 4.38 12.77 15.01
CA ASN A 242 4.27 12.87 16.47
C ASN A 242 4.16 14.34 16.93
N TRP A 243 4.87 15.25 16.26
CA TRP A 243 4.76 16.68 16.51
C TRP A 243 3.39 17.22 16.12
N HIS A 244 2.85 16.79 14.96
CA HIS A 244 1.48 17.10 14.55
C HIS A 244 0.45 16.73 15.64
N GLU A 245 0.57 15.52 16.21
CA GLU A 245 -0.32 15.11 17.30
C GLU A 245 -0.17 15.97 18.56
N ALA A 246 1.03 16.46 18.85
CA ALA A 246 1.25 17.36 19.98
C ALA A 246 0.57 18.71 19.73
N ILE A 247 0.78 19.30 18.55
CA ILE A 247 0.10 20.54 18.13
C ILE A 247 -1.41 20.39 18.19
N GLU A 248 -1.95 19.31 17.61
CA GLU A 248 -3.40 19.05 17.58
C GLU A 248 -3.98 18.98 19.00
N ARG A 249 -3.25 18.41 19.97
CA ARG A 249 -3.67 18.40 21.40
C ARG A 249 -3.71 19.79 22.00
N VAL A 250 -2.70 20.65 21.76
CA VAL A 250 -2.73 22.05 22.18
C VAL A 250 -3.94 22.75 21.56
N PHE A 251 -4.12 22.63 20.27
CA PHE A 251 -5.19 23.29 19.51
C PHE A 251 -6.59 22.84 19.91
N ASN A 252 -6.76 21.61 20.39
CA ASN A 252 -8.04 21.15 20.89
C ASN A 252 -8.52 21.91 22.14
N ARG A 253 -7.62 22.48 22.94
CA ARG A 253 -7.99 23.38 24.05
C ARG A 253 -8.61 24.68 23.56
N TYR A 254 -8.18 25.17 22.39
CA TYR A 254 -8.59 26.43 21.77
C TYR A 254 -9.53 26.25 20.59
N ARG A 255 -10.25 25.13 20.55
CA ARG A 255 -11.10 24.73 19.41
C ARG A 255 -12.15 25.77 19.03
N SER A 256 -12.72 26.49 20.01
CA SER A 256 -13.72 27.53 19.78
C SER A 256 -13.12 28.75 19.04
N LEU A 257 -11.90 29.14 19.39
CA LEU A 257 -11.17 30.23 18.73
C LEU A 257 -10.74 29.81 17.31
N ILE A 258 -10.18 28.62 17.15
CA ILE A 258 -9.72 28.12 15.86
C ILE A 258 -10.86 28.00 14.85
N LYS A 259 -12.08 27.65 15.29
CA LYS A 259 -13.27 27.61 14.42
C LYS A 259 -13.71 28.97 13.86
N GLN A 260 -13.28 30.06 14.45
CA GLN A 260 -13.55 31.41 13.96
C GLN A 260 -12.70 31.74 12.72
N VAL A 261 -11.56 31.07 12.58
CA VAL A 261 -10.68 31.19 11.41
C VAL A 261 -11.20 30.28 10.29
N SER A 262 -11.39 30.82 9.10
CA SER A 262 -11.84 30.06 7.93
C SER A 262 -10.96 30.33 6.71
N ILE A 263 -10.76 29.30 5.90
CA ILE A 263 -10.03 29.42 4.64
C ILE A 263 -11.04 29.46 3.50
N PRO A 264 -11.10 30.56 2.72
CA PRO A 264 -11.96 30.65 1.54
C PRO A 264 -11.70 29.50 0.57
N LYS A 265 -12.74 28.81 0.12
CA LYS A 265 -12.60 27.77 -0.90
C LYS A 265 -12.22 28.41 -2.24
N PRO A 266 -11.16 27.92 -2.90
CA PRO A 266 -10.89 28.37 -4.25
C PRO A 266 -12.06 28.00 -5.16
N LEU A 267 -12.36 28.87 -6.11
CA LEU A 267 -13.24 28.49 -7.23
C LEU A 267 -12.67 27.23 -7.87
N PRO A 268 -13.49 26.22 -8.17
CA PRO A 268 -13.00 24.96 -8.71
C PRO A 268 -12.24 25.20 -10.01
N ALA A 269 -10.96 24.82 -10.00
CA ALA A 269 -10.12 24.84 -11.20
C ALA A 269 -10.71 23.87 -12.25
N LYS A 270 -10.45 24.15 -13.54
CA LYS A 270 -10.88 23.30 -14.67
C LYS A 270 -10.54 21.82 -14.42
N GLN A 271 -11.54 21.00 -14.09
CA GLN A 271 -11.36 19.56 -14.02
C GLN A 271 -11.44 18.94 -15.43
N PRO A 272 -10.62 17.93 -15.76
CA PRO A 272 -10.72 17.21 -17.04
C PRO A 272 -12.07 16.50 -17.16
N ALA A 273 -12.57 16.37 -18.40
CA ALA A 273 -13.91 15.93 -18.75
C ALA A 273 -14.28 14.54 -18.22
N ALA A 274 -15.04 14.45 -17.14
CA ALA A 274 -15.73 13.23 -16.77
C ALA A 274 -16.95 13.04 -17.70
N LYS A 275 -17.12 11.81 -18.22
CA LYS A 275 -18.25 11.44 -19.09
C LYS A 275 -19.58 11.74 -18.39
N VAL A 276 -20.41 12.57 -19.00
CA VAL A 276 -21.77 12.88 -18.54
C VAL A 276 -22.66 11.67 -18.81
N LEU A 277 -23.08 10.99 -17.75
CA LEU A 277 -24.16 10.01 -17.82
C LEU A 277 -25.51 10.73 -17.83
N PRO A 278 -26.50 10.30 -18.65
CA PRO A 278 -27.79 10.96 -18.75
C PRO A 278 -28.55 10.92 -17.40
N PRO A 279 -29.37 11.93 -17.09
CA PRO A 279 -30.07 12.02 -15.81
C PRO A 279 -31.14 10.93 -15.70
N LYS A 280 -30.91 9.96 -14.83
CA LYS A 280 -31.95 9.01 -14.43
C LYS A 280 -32.94 9.68 -13.50
N SER A 281 -34.24 9.50 -13.72
CA SER A 281 -35.38 10.10 -13.03
C SER A 281 -35.20 10.20 -11.51
N VAL A 282 -35.14 11.43 -11.01
CA VAL A 282 -34.78 11.77 -9.62
C VAL A 282 -35.90 11.45 -8.61
N ASN A 283 -37.16 11.44 -9.03
CA ASN A 283 -38.30 11.35 -8.12
C ASN A 283 -38.53 9.97 -7.48
N ARG A 284 -38.33 8.86 -8.20
CA ARG A 284 -38.52 7.50 -7.64
C ARG A 284 -37.47 7.15 -6.58
N ARG A 285 -36.21 7.54 -6.80
CA ARG A 285 -35.11 7.24 -5.85
C ARG A 285 -35.24 8.01 -4.54
N ARG A 286 -35.82 9.23 -4.55
CA ARG A 286 -35.99 10.06 -3.36
C ARG A 286 -37.06 9.47 -2.45
N LYS A 287 -38.19 9.04 -3.00
CA LYS A 287 -39.28 8.39 -2.24
C LYS A 287 -38.78 7.10 -1.56
N TYR A 288 -38.05 6.23 -2.27
CA TYR A 288 -37.43 5.02 -1.69
C TYR A 288 -36.39 5.33 -0.61
N ALA A 289 -35.62 6.40 -0.74
CA ALA A 289 -34.62 6.77 0.24
C ALA A 289 -35.28 7.29 1.53
N ASP A 290 -36.36 8.05 1.42
CA ASP A 290 -37.09 8.59 2.56
C ASP A 290 -37.89 7.49 3.28
N GLU A 291 -38.53 6.58 2.55
CA GLU A 291 -39.20 5.39 3.10
C GLU A 291 -38.21 4.45 3.83
N ARG A 292 -37.00 4.23 3.25
CA ARG A 292 -35.95 3.44 3.90
C ARG A 292 -35.45 4.12 5.18
N ARG A 293 -35.29 5.45 5.17
CA ARG A 293 -34.89 6.20 6.37
C ARG A 293 -35.94 6.09 7.48
N ALA A 294 -37.20 6.25 7.14
CA ALA A 294 -38.31 6.14 8.09
C ALA A 294 -38.33 4.73 8.73
N ARG A 295 -38.17 3.67 7.92
CA ARG A 295 -38.11 2.29 8.40
C ARG A 295 -36.93 2.07 9.34
N VAL A 296 -35.72 2.47 8.94
CA VAL A 296 -34.53 2.32 9.78
C VAL A 296 -34.64 3.12 11.08
N GLN A 297 -35.27 4.28 11.06
CA GLN A 297 -35.52 5.07 12.27
C GLN A 297 -36.55 4.38 13.20
N ALA A 298 -37.59 3.78 12.65
CA ALA A 298 -38.58 3.02 13.40
C ALA A 298 -37.94 1.78 14.06
N GLU A 299 -37.11 1.04 13.31
CA GLU A 299 -36.35 -0.13 13.84
C GLU A 299 -35.42 0.30 15.00
N ARG A 300 -34.76 1.46 14.88
CA ARG A 300 -33.91 1.99 15.95
C ARG A 300 -34.69 2.41 17.18
N LEU A 301 -35.84 3.02 17.00
CA LEU A 301 -36.71 3.43 18.10
C LEU A 301 -37.23 2.20 18.86
N ALA A 302 -37.67 1.17 18.14
CA ALA A 302 -38.08 -0.10 18.73
C ALA A 302 -36.95 -0.78 19.53
N LEU A 303 -35.74 -0.80 18.95
CA LEU A 303 -34.55 -1.34 19.59
C LEU A 303 -34.17 -0.55 20.85
N TYR A 304 -34.24 0.79 20.78
CA TYR A 304 -33.98 1.68 21.91
C TYR A 304 -34.98 1.42 23.05
N SER A 305 -36.27 1.36 22.72
CA SER A 305 -37.34 1.09 23.72
C SER A 305 -37.16 -0.28 24.37
N LEU A 306 -36.79 -1.32 23.58
CA LEU A 306 -36.55 -2.67 24.07
C LEU A 306 -35.34 -2.71 25.03
N ILE A 307 -34.26 -2.07 24.70
CA ILE A 307 -33.03 -2.04 25.55
C ILE A 307 -33.33 -1.30 26.85
N ARG A 308 -34.05 -0.18 26.82
CA ARG A 308 -34.43 0.57 28.03
C ARG A 308 -35.37 -0.21 28.92
N ALA A 309 -36.37 -0.87 28.36
CA ALA A 309 -37.32 -1.70 29.12
C ALA A 309 -36.61 -2.84 29.85
N ARG A 310 -35.74 -3.57 29.13
CA ARG A 310 -34.94 -4.67 29.74
C ARG A 310 -33.97 -4.17 30.80
N HIS A 311 -33.33 -3.04 30.58
CA HIS A 311 -32.42 -2.44 31.56
C HIS A 311 -33.13 -1.90 32.79
N ALA A 312 -34.33 -1.33 32.63
CA ALA A 312 -35.17 -0.87 33.74
C ALA A 312 -35.67 -2.02 34.65
N THR A 313 -35.80 -3.25 34.12
CA THR A 313 -36.09 -4.45 34.91
C THR A 313 -34.86 -5.02 35.63
N GLY A 314 -33.69 -4.33 35.58
CA GLY A 314 -32.46 -4.74 36.27
C GLY A 314 -31.58 -5.71 35.48
N GLU A 315 -31.87 -5.98 34.21
CA GLU A 315 -31.07 -6.90 33.41
C GLU A 315 -29.71 -6.29 33.05
N TYR A 316 -28.64 -7.09 33.12
CA TYR A 316 -27.29 -6.63 32.84
C TYR A 316 -27.10 -6.28 31.36
N LEU A 317 -26.47 -5.13 31.09
CA LEU A 317 -26.19 -4.65 29.72
C LEU A 317 -25.36 -5.63 28.87
N THR A 318 -24.53 -6.45 29.51
CA THR A 318 -23.76 -7.50 28.85
C THR A 318 -24.65 -8.62 28.31
N THR A 319 -25.69 -9.00 29.07
CA THR A 319 -26.69 -9.99 28.66
C THR A 319 -27.53 -9.42 27.52
N ILE A 320 -28.09 -8.22 27.69
CA ILE A 320 -28.87 -7.53 26.65
C ILE A 320 -28.08 -7.41 25.33
N ALA A 321 -26.81 -7.01 25.42
CA ALA A 321 -25.97 -6.87 24.23
C ALA A 321 -25.72 -8.20 23.51
N ARG A 322 -25.48 -9.27 24.26
CA ARG A 322 -25.28 -10.62 23.74
C ARG A 322 -26.53 -11.16 23.05
N ASP A 323 -27.67 -11.07 23.71
CA ASP A 323 -28.93 -11.62 23.21
C ASP A 323 -29.42 -10.89 21.95
N LEU A 324 -29.26 -9.56 21.92
CA LEU A 324 -29.61 -8.74 20.75
C LEU A 324 -28.52 -8.70 19.71
N LYS A 325 -27.42 -9.44 19.88
CA LYS A 325 -26.23 -9.47 18.99
C LYS A 325 -25.66 -8.07 18.69
N LEU A 326 -25.66 -7.21 19.71
CA LEU A 326 -25.19 -5.84 19.62
C LEU A 326 -23.80 -5.69 20.25
N ASN A 327 -23.07 -4.65 19.82
CA ASN A 327 -21.88 -4.23 20.55
C ASN A 327 -22.31 -3.64 21.92
N TYR A 328 -21.61 -4.01 22.99
CA TYR A 328 -21.84 -3.50 24.35
C TYR A 328 -21.93 -1.97 24.41
N LYS A 329 -21.05 -1.25 23.67
CA LYS A 329 -21.07 0.21 23.61
C LYS A 329 -22.39 0.75 23.05
N THR A 330 -23.02 0.03 22.12
CA THR A 330 -24.32 0.39 21.54
C THR A 330 -25.44 0.16 22.53
N ALA A 331 -25.46 -0.99 23.21
CA ALA A 331 -26.46 -1.30 24.25
C ALA A 331 -26.38 -0.27 25.40
N ARG A 332 -25.17 0.02 25.90
CA ARG A 332 -24.95 1.03 26.94
C ARG A 332 -25.39 2.43 26.50
N LYS A 333 -25.06 2.82 25.26
CA LYS A 333 -25.48 4.13 24.70
C LYS A 333 -27.00 4.28 24.69
N TYR A 334 -27.73 3.23 24.32
CA TYR A 334 -29.18 3.26 24.23
C TYR A 334 -29.84 3.20 25.63
N ALA A 335 -29.29 2.41 26.55
CA ALA A 335 -29.79 2.31 27.92
C ALA A 335 -29.67 3.63 28.70
N LEU A 336 -28.57 4.37 28.50
CA LEU A 336 -28.26 5.60 29.22
C LEU A 336 -28.69 6.89 28.51
N ALA A 337 -29.25 6.83 27.30
CA ALA A 337 -29.70 8.01 26.58
C ALA A 337 -31.12 8.37 27.03
N ASP A 338 -31.37 9.66 27.32
CA ASP A 338 -32.70 10.15 27.68
C ASP A 338 -33.67 10.09 26.51
N GLU A 339 -33.16 10.32 25.29
CA GLU A 339 -33.91 10.22 24.05
C GLU A 339 -33.23 9.26 23.07
N CYS A 340 -34.04 8.70 22.13
CA CYS A 340 -33.49 7.82 21.10
C CYS A 340 -32.44 8.56 20.24
N PRO A 341 -31.19 8.11 20.20
CA PRO A 341 -30.14 8.79 19.42
C PRO A 341 -30.52 8.86 17.94
N MET A 342 -30.80 10.05 17.45
CA MET A 342 -31.13 10.31 16.04
C MET A 342 -29.99 9.89 15.12
N MET A 343 -30.35 9.43 13.92
CA MET A 343 -29.34 9.24 12.86
C MET A 343 -28.71 10.60 12.53
N LYS A 344 -27.38 10.65 12.51
CA LYS A 344 -26.70 11.84 11.96
C LYS A 344 -27.24 12.10 10.57
N ALA A 345 -27.88 13.25 10.36
CA ALA A 345 -28.22 13.69 9.02
C ALA A 345 -26.89 13.83 8.25
N TYR A 346 -26.74 13.05 7.19
CA TYR A 346 -25.66 13.33 6.24
C TYR A 346 -25.95 14.70 5.62
N PRO A 347 -24.97 15.63 5.57
CA PRO A 347 -25.17 16.87 4.85
C PRO A 347 -25.59 16.52 3.41
N PRO A 348 -26.57 17.26 2.85
CA PRO A 348 -26.99 17.03 1.47
C PRO A 348 -25.75 17.09 0.58
N ARG A 349 -25.62 16.14 -0.35
CA ARG A 349 -24.51 16.15 -1.32
C ARG A 349 -24.48 17.50 -2.00
N PRO A 350 -23.33 18.19 -2.09
CA PRO A 350 -23.24 19.48 -2.73
C PRO A 350 -23.79 19.38 -4.16
N ARG A 351 -24.70 20.27 -4.50
CA ARG A 351 -25.26 20.35 -5.86
C ARG A 351 -24.16 20.87 -6.78
N LEU A 352 -24.21 20.49 -8.06
CA LEU A 352 -23.23 20.95 -9.08
C LEU A 352 -23.05 22.49 -9.09
N LEU A 353 -24.11 23.25 -8.75
CA LEU A 353 -24.09 24.70 -8.72
C LEU A 353 -23.52 25.26 -7.40
N THR A 354 -23.57 24.52 -6.30
CA THR A 354 -23.18 25.01 -4.96
C THR A 354 -21.80 25.70 -4.92
N PRO A 355 -20.75 25.19 -5.57
CA PRO A 355 -19.44 25.86 -5.58
C PRO A 355 -19.44 27.22 -6.29
N TYR A 356 -20.42 27.47 -7.17
CA TYR A 356 -20.53 28.69 -7.99
C TYR A 356 -21.57 29.68 -7.44
N GLU A 357 -22.37 29.28 -6.47
CA GLU A 357 -23.40 30.14 -5.87
C GLU A 357 -22.83 31.45 -5.30
N PRO A 358 -21.68 31.47 -4.60
CA PRO A 358 -21.09 32.72 -4.11
C PRO A 358 -20.75 33.69 -5.26
N TYR A 359 -20.14 33.19 -6.34
CA TYR A 359 -19.85 33.99 -7.53
C TYR A 359 -21.11 34.56 -8.17
N LEU A 360 -22.12 33.72 -8.36
CA LEU A 360 -23.41 34.16 -8.94
C LEU A 360 -24.11 35.25 -8.10
N ARG A 361 -24.03 35.16 -6.77
CA ARG A 361 -24.55 36.17 -5.86
C ARG A 361 -23.76 37.46 -5.90
N ALA A 362 -22.42 37.38 -5.96
CA ALA A 362 -21.57 38.56 -6.10
C ALA A 362 -21.87 39.32 -7.41
N ARG A 363 -21.91 38.61 -8.53
CA ARG A 363 -22.27 39.17 -9.84
C ARG A 363 -23.69 39.74 -9.86
N TRP A 364 -24.62 39.10 -9.12
CA TRP A 364 -25.97 39.62 -8.95
C TRP A 364 -25.97 40.94 -8.17
N ALA A 365 -25.20 41.05 -7.10
CA ALA A 365 -25.05 42.29 -6.31
C ALA A 365 -24.41 43.43 -7.14
N GLU A 366 -23.48 43.09 -8.07
CA GLU A 366 -22.90 44.02 -9.05
C GLU A 366 -23.87 44.44 -10.16
N GLY A 367 -25.14 43.96 -10.12
CA GLY A 367 -26.18 44.36 -11.07
C GLY A 367 -26.35 43.42 -12.28
N CYS A 368 -25.61 42.33 -12.41
CA CYS A 368 -25.77 41.41 -13.53
C CYS A 368 -27.05 40.57 -13.39
N ARG A 369 -28.09 40.88 -14.15
CA ARG A 369 -29.41 40.19 -14.14
C ARG A 369 -29.57 39.17 -15.26
N ASN A 370 -28.56 39.03 -16.15
CA ASN A 370 -28.64 38.21 -17.34
C ASN A 370 -28.17 36.77 -17.04
N GLY A 371 -29.12 35.82 -16.89
CA GLY A 371 -28.84 34.42 -16.62
C GLY A 371 -28.03 33.69 -17.71
N LYS A 372 -28.08 34.16 -18.99
CA LYS A 372 -27.23 33.60 -20.06
C LYS A 372 -25.78 34.02 -19.87
N GLN A 373 -25.53 35.25 -19.46
CA GLN A 373 -24.22 35.78 -19.18
C GLN A 373 -23.62 35.08 -17.95
N LEU A 374 -24.36 35.04 -16.83
CA LEU A 374 -23.94 34.33 -15.60
C LEU A 374 -23.59 32.87 -15.86
N HIS A 375 -24.39 32.19 -16.70
CA HIS A 375 -24.04 30.81 -17.11
C HIS A 375 -22.72 30.75 -17.89
N ARG A 376 -22.48 31.65 -18.86
CA ARG A 376 -21.22 31.68 -19.63
C ARG A 376 -20.03 31.97 -18.74
N GLU A 377 -20.14 32.88 -17.78
CA GLU A 377 -19.09 33.22 -16.84
C GLU A 377 -18.70 32.01 -15.99
N ILE A 378 -19.67 31.30 -15.37
CA ILE A 378 -19.34 30.13 -14.55
C ILE A 378 -18.88 28.91 -15.38
N VAL A 379 -19.29 28.80 -16.66
CA VAL A 379 -18.74 27.81 -17.59
C VAL A 379 -17.26 28.11 -17.86
N ALA A 380 -16.86 29.36 -18.01
CA ALA A 380 -15.47 29.77 -18.11
C ALA A 380 -14.67 29.40 -16.85
N HIS A 381 -15.30 29.39 -15.68
CA HIS A 381 -14.77 28.92 -14.40
C HIS A 381 -14.90 27.39 -14.19
N GLY A 382 -15.30 26.63 -15.23
CA GLY A 382 -15.33 25.16 -15.18
C GLY A 382 -16.66 24.53 -14.79
N PHE A 383 -17.78 25.31 -14.72
CA PHE A 383 -19.10 24.73 -14.51
C PHE A 383 -19.55 23.88 -15.70
N ARG A 384 -20.01 22.66 -15.42
CA ARG A 384 -20.43 21.67 -16.44
C ARG A 384 -21.92 21.33 -16.37
N GLY A 385 -22.66 22.08 -15.57
CA GLY A 385 -24.11 21.90 -15.46
C GLY A 385 -24.84 22.57 -16.60
N SER A 386 -26.11 22.21 -16.76
CA SER A 386 -26.98 22.77 -17.78
C SER A 386 -27.41 24.18 -17.40
N ARG A 387 -27.68 25.01 -18.43
CA ARG A 387 -28.23 26.37 -18.28
C ARG A 387 -29.51 26.42 -17.44
N PRO A 388 -30.48 25.49 -17.52
CA PRO A 388 -31.65 25.48 -16.65
C PRO A 388 -31.34 25.51 -15.16
N LEU A 389 -30.25 24.88 -14.69
CA LEU A 389 -29.86 24.93 -13.28
C LEU A 389 -29.52 26.35 -12.83
N VAL A 390 -28.78 27.08 -13.67
CA VAL A 390 -28.44 28.49 -13.40
C VAL A 390 -29.69 29.37 -13.49
N SER A 391 -30.55 29.14 -14.49
CA SER A 391 -31.82 29.88 -14.65
C SER A 391 -32.74 29.71 -13.44
N THR A 392 -32.82 28.51 -12.88
CA THR A 392 -33.58 28.24 -11.65
C THR A 392 -33.02 29.02 -10.46
N PHE A 393 -31.69 29.05 -10.33
CA PHE A 393 -31.02 29.80 -9.26
C PHE A 393 -31.24 31.33 -9.42
N VAL A 394 -31.11 31.86 -10.65
CA VAL A 394 -31.38 33.27 -10.97
C VAL A 394 -32.83 33.63 -10.69
N ALA A 395 -33.79 32.73 -10.97
CA ALA A 395 -35.21 32.94 -10.61
C ALA A 395 -35.40 33.04 -9.09
N GLN A 396 -34.65 32.27 -8.30
CA GLN A 396 -34.67 32.38 -6.82
C GLN A 396 -34.13 33.75 -6.36
N LEU A 397 -33.03 34.23 -6.97
CA LEU A 397 -32.48 35.55 -6.67
C LEU A 397 -33.48 36.69 -7.00
N ARG A 398 -34.13 36.62 -8.16
CA ARG A 398 -35.18 37.58 -8.54
C ARG A 398 -36.37 37.59 -7.57
N ARG A 399 -36.74 36.39 -7.08
CA ARG A 399 -37.83 36.29 -6.09
C ARG A 399 -37.42 36.91 -4.77
N ALA A 400 -36.21 36.59 -4.28
CA ALA A 400 -35.65 37.15 -3.04
C ALA A 400 -35.57 38.69 -3.10
N GLU A 401 -35.15 39.24 -4.25
CA GLU A 401 -35.07 40.68 -4.50
C GLU A 401 -36.47 41.34 -4.46
N ARG A 402 -37.48 40.70 -5.06
CA ARG A 402 -38.86 41.17 -5.05
C ARG A 402 -39.52 41.11 -3.67
N ASP A 403 -39.21 40.03 -2.92
CA ASP A 403 -39.75 39.79 -1.58
C ASP A 403 -39.01 40.59 -0.49
N GLY A 404 -38.07 41.50 -0.86
CA GLY A 404 -37.26 42.32 0.06
C GLY A 404 -36.33 41.51 0.98
N THR A 405 -36.16 40.22 0.68
CA THR A 405 -35.27 39.36 1.48
C THR A 405 -33.83 39.75 1.17
N PRO A 406 -32.98 40.08 2.16
CA PRO A 406 -31.60 40.45 1.90
C PRO A 406 -30.90 39.31 1.15
N ILE A 407 -30.46 39.57 -0.07
CA ILE A 407 -29.57 38.68 -0.81
C ILE A 407 -28.18 38.92 -0.27
N THR A 408 -27.99 38.61 1.00
CA THR A 408 -26.67 38.59 1.60
C THR A 408 -25.89 37.48 0.86
N PRO A 409 -24.74 37.78 0.24
CA PRO A 409 -23.85 36.69 -0.12
C PRO A 409 -23.69 35.91 1.19
N PRO A 410 -23.87 34.58 1.20
CA PRO A 410 -23.36 33.86 2.33
C PRO A 410 -21.91 34.35 2.43
N PRO A 411 -21.41 34.68 3.63
CA PRO A 411 -19.98 34.95 3.75
C PRO A 411 -19.33 33.83 2.95
N THR A 412 -18.30 34.15 2.21
CA THR A 412 -17.41 33.15 1.59
C THR A 412 -16.93 32.28 2.75
N ALA A 413 -17.86 31.51 3.27
CA ALA A 413 -17.66 30.69 4.45
C ALA A 413 -16.77 29.57 3.99
N GLY A 414 -15.49 29.87 4.05
CA GLY A 414 -14.46 28.87 4.02
C GLY A 414 -14.83 27.82 5.05
N ASP A 415 -14.43 26.59 4.87
CA ASP A 415 -14.62 25.63 5.92
C ASP A 415 -13.87 26.16 7.17
N PRO A 416 -14.53 26.26 8.32
CA PRO A 416 -13.89 26.68 9.54
C PRO A 416 -12.75 25.69 9.87
N LEU A 417 -11.63 26.21 10.30
CA LEU A 417 -10.50 25.37 10.66
C LEU A 417 -10.88 24.45 11.82
N THR A 418 -10.43 23.20 11.71
CA THR A 418 -10.41 22.27 12.84
C THR A 418 -9.01 22.24 13.45
N PRO A 419 -8.83 21.85 14.73
CA PRO A 419 -7.50 21.65 15.32
C PRO A 419 -6.58 20.80 14.45
N HIS A 420 -7.10 19.71 13.87
CA HIS A 420 -6.36 18.85 12.96
C HIS A 420 -5.92 19.58 11.68
N THR A 421 -6.84 20.27 11.00
CA THR A 421 -6.50 20.99 9.76
C THR A 421 -5.58 22.17 10.01
N ALA A 422 -5.70 22.86 11.15
CA ALA A 422 -4.79 23.92 11.56
C ALA A 422 -3.39 23.37 11.81
N ALA A 423 -3.24 22.28 12.55
CA ALA A 423 -1.95 21.62 12.78
C ALA A 423 -1.31 21.14 11.47
N MET A 424 -2.10 20.54 10.55
CA MET A 424 -1.62 20.15 9.21
C MET A 424 -1.12 21.33 8.39
N LEU A 425 -1.80 22.48 8.50
CA LEU A 425 -1.44 23.70 7.78
C LEU A 425 -0.06 24.23 8.22
N LEU A 426 0.24 24.18 9.50
CA LEU A 426 1.54 24.61 10.05
C LEU A 426 2.71 23.72 9.61
N LEU A 427 2.45 22.45 9.36
CA LEU A 427 3.46 21.52 8.87
C LEU A 427 3.60 21.53 7.33
N ARG A 428 2.81 22.31 6.62
CA ARG A 428 2.96 22.46 5.17
C ARG A 428 4.16 23.35 4.84
N ARG A 429 4.79 23.11 3.69
CA ARG A 429 5.84 23.99 3.20
C ARG A 429 5.27 25.36 2.83
N PRO A 430 5.87 26.49 3.21
CA PRO A 430 5.35 27.84 2.95
C PRO A 430 5.06 28.10 1.46
N GLU A 431 5.90 27.56 0.56
CA GLU A 431 5.76 27.73 -0.89
C GLU A 431 4.50 27.00 -1.43
N ARG A 432 4.01 26.01 -0.71
CA ARG A 432 2.79 25.26 -1.05
C ARG A 432 1.52 25.82 -0.41
N CYS A 433 1.65 26.88 0.41
CA CYS A 433 0.52 27.54 1.01
C CYS A 433 0.00 28.63 0.08
N ARG A 434 -1.32 28.62 -0.16
CA ARG A 434 -2.03 29.67 -0.89
C ARG A 434 -2.10 30.93 -0.04
N ASP A 435 -2.33 32.11 -0.66
CA ASP A 435 -2.46 33.39 0.06
C ASP A 435 -3.53 33.33 1.15
N ALA A 436 -4.69 32.74 0.84
CA ALA A 436 -5.76 32.55 1.83
C ALA A 436 -5.36 31.65 3.02
N GLU A 437 -4.47 30.68 2.79
CA GLU A 437 -3.95 29.83 3.86
C GLU A 437 -2.89 30.57 4.69
N ARG A 438 -2.08 31.41 4.06
CA ARG A 438 -1.14 32.31 4.76
C ARG A 438 -1.89 33.31 5.65
N ALA A 439 -2.94 33.93 5.12
CA ALA A 439 -3.80 34.83 5.91
C ALA A 439 -4.45 34.11 7.11
N ALA A 440 -4.89 32.88 6.94
CA ALA A 440 -5.44 32.06 8.03
C ALA A 440 -4.39 31.70 9.09
N ILE A 441 -3.12 31.45 8.70
CA ILE A 441 -2.01 31.23 9.63
C ILE A 441 -1.79 32.47 10.52
N GLU A 442 -1.79 33.67 9.93
CA GLU A 442 -1.65 34.92 10.70
C GLU A 442 -2.84 35.16 11.64
N GLN A 443 -4.07 34.88 11.19
CA GLN A 443 -5.23 34.93 12.07
C GLN A 443 -5.13 33.94 13.24
N LEU A 444 -4.67 32.70 12.98
CA LEU A 444 -4.41 31.71 14.04
C LEU A 444 -3.40 32.22 15.06
N ARG A 445 -2.31 32.86 14.61
CA ARG A 445 -1.27 33.42 15.47
C ARG A 445 -1.85 34.47 16.41
N ALA A 446 -2.78 35.28 15.97
CA ALA A 446 -3.45 36.33 16.74
C ALA A 446 -4.52 35.78 17.71
N CYS A 447 -4.95 34.54 17.61
CA CYS A 447 -6.06 34.01 18.41
C CYS A 447 -5.73 33.87 19.91
N HIS A 448 -4.51 33.46 20.25
CA HIS A 448 -4.10 33.19 21.64
C HIS A 448 -2.57 33.05 21.75
N SER A 449 -1.98 33.45 22.89
CA SER A 449 -0.55 33.36 23.13
C SER A 449 0.00 31.94 23.03
N ASP A 450 -0.67 30.93 23.59
CA ASP A 450 -0.26 29.54 23.50
C ASP A 450 -0.27 29.03 22.04
N ILE A 451 -1.20 29.51 21.21
CA ILE A 451 -1.22 29.19 19.77
C ILE A 451 0.00 29.80 19.10
N ALA A 452 0.27 31.09 19.34
CA ALA A 452 1.43 31.79 18.78
C ALA A 452 2.76 31.14 19.21
N THR A 453 2.89 30.78 20.48
CA THR A 453 4.04 30.05 21.02
C THR A 453 4.20 28.68 20.37
N THR A 454 3.10 27.91 20.24
CA THR A 454 3.12 26.61 19.56
C THR A 454 3.55 26.75 18.10
N MET A 455 3.13 27.80 17.41
CA MET A 455 3.51 28.08 16.03
C MET A 455 5.02 28.39 15.92
N ALA A 456 5.56 29.19 16.81
CA ALA A 456 6.99 29.50 16.85
C ALA A 456 7.85 28.26 17.10
N PHE A 457 7.44 27.38 18.04
CA PHE A 457 8.09 26.08 18.24
C PHE A 457 7.99 25.18 17.02
N THR A 458 6.85 25.23 16.32
CA THR A 458 6.63 24.43 15.10
C THR A 458 7.55 24.88 13.97
N GLU A 459 7.67 26.17 13.72
CA GLU A 459 8.56 26.74 12.70
C GLU A 459 10.01 26.30 12.93
N ARG A 460 10.51 26.45 14.14
CA ARG A 460 11.87 26.02 14.54
C ARG A 460 12.05 24.50 14.38
N PHE A 461 11.12 23.69 14.88
CA PHE A 461 11.24 22.24 14.81
C PHE A 461 11.19 21.71 13.37
N VAL A 462 10.30 22.28 12.56
CA VAL A 462 10.19 21.92 11.13
C VAL A 462 11.47 22.29 10.38
N ALA A 463 12.09 23.43 10.68
CA ALA A 463 13.39 23.83 10.13
C ALA A 463 14.48 22.81 10.53
N ILE A 464 14.62 22.49 11.83
CA ILE A 464 15.57 21.48 12.32
C ILE A 464 15.46 20.16 11.54
N VAL A 465 14.23 19.66 11.36
CA VAL A 465 14.00 18.36 10.70
C VAL A 465 14.23 18.43 9.19
N ARG A 466 13.83 19.52 8.53
CA ARG A 466 13.88 19.62 7.05
C ARG A 466 15.21 20.09 6.52
N GLU A 467 15.84 21.02 7.21
CA GLU A 467 17.13 21.60 6.82
C GLU A 467 18.30 20.80 7.37
N ARG A 468 18.00 19.83 8.24
CA ARG A 468 18.97 18.92 8.85
C ARG A 468 19.96 19.62 9.79
N CYS A 469 19.45 20.55 10.60
CA CYS A 469 20.20 21.28 11.61
C CYS A 469 20.13 20.55 12.95
N GLY A 470 20.68 19.34 13.04
CA GLY A 470 20.57 18.48 14.23
C GLY A 470 21.25 19.07 15.50
N GLU A 471 22.18 20.00 15.35
CA GLU A 471 22.82 20.77 16.41
C GLU A 471 21.82 21.65 17.18
N GLU A 472 20.81 22.17 16.50
CA GLU A 472 19.76 23.00 17.09
C GLU A 472 18.73 22.20 17.91
N LEU A 473 18.78 20.88 17.87
CA LEU A 473 17.78 20.02 18.52
C LEU A 473 17.84 20.18 20.07
N SER A 474 19.03 20.15 20.66
CA SER A 474 19.16 20.17 22.14
C SER A 474 18.74 21.50 22.74
N PRO A 475 19.12 22.67 22.18
CA PRO A 475 18.56 23.97 22.60
C PRO A 475 17.03 24.01 22.45
N TRP A 476 16.50 23.56 21.31
CA TRP A 476 15.06 23.51 21.09
C TRP A 476 14.33 22.65 22.12
N LEU A 477 14.88 21.48 22.49
CA LEU A 477 14.30 20.59 23.51
C LEU A 477 14.28 21.25 24.91
N ALA A 478 15.34 22.02 25.26
CA ALA A 478 15.38 22.74 26.51
C ALA A 478 14.30 23.83 26.57
N ASP A 479 14.19 24.65 25.51
CA ASP A 479 13.17 25.68 25.39
C ASP A 479 11.76 25.09 25.43
N ALA A 480 11.54 23.97 24.72
CA ALA A 480 10.25 23.27 24.66
C ALA A 480 9.81 22.75 26.03
N GLN A 481 10.74 22.26 26.85
CA GLN A 481 10.47 21.85 28.25
C GLN A 481 10.11 23.02 29.13
N ALA A 482 10.75 24.19 28.93
CA ALA A 482 10.51 25.42 29.68
C ALA A 482 9.30 26.23 29.17
N SER A 483 8.65 25.83 28.08
CA SER A 483 7.61 26.60 27.38
C SER A 483 6.33 26.87 28.18
N GLY A 484 6.11 26.18 29.30
CA GLY A 484 4.86 26.23 30.06
C GLY A 484 3.68 25.51 29.39
N ILE A 485 3.82 25.06 28.13
CA ILE A 485 2.77 24.31 27.40
C ILE A 485 3.00 22.81 27.59
N ARG A 486 2.12 22.17 28.35
CA ARG A 486 2.25 20.78 28.78
C ARG A 486 2.52 19.81 27.61
N GLU A 487 1.81 19.93 26.51
CA GLU A 487 1.92 19.01 25.37
C GLU A 487 3.25 19.16 24.63
N ILE A 488 3.78 20.36 24.55
CA ILE A 488 5.11 20.68 23.99
C ILE A 488 6.19 20.08 24.87
N GLY A 489 6.14 20.32 26.19
CA GLY A 489 7.08 19.77 27.16
C GLY A 489 7.07 18.23 27.15
N GLN A 490 5.90 17.60 27.10
CA GLN A 490 5.78 16.14 27.01
C GLN A 490 6.36 15.57 25.71
N PHE A 491 6.21 16.28 24.59
CA PHE A 491 6.85 15.87 23.34
C PHE A 491 8.37 15.94 23.47
N ALA A 492 8.90 17.02 24.02
CA ALA A 492 10.34 17.19 24.23
C ALA A 492 10.93 16.10 25.14
N ILE A 493 10.26 15.77 26.25
CA ILE A 493 10.67 14.67 27.15
C ILE A 493 10.74 13.33 26.39
N LYS A 494 9.75 13.03 25.56
CA LYS A 494 9.75 11.81 24.74
C LYS A 494 10.83 11.79 23.67
N VAL A 495 11.20 12.95 23.12
CA VAL A 495 12.30 13.05 22.15
C VAL A 495 13.64 12.82 22.84
N ARG A 496 13.84 13.35 24.06
CA ARG A 496 15.08 13.14 24.84
C ARG A 496 15.38 11.67 25.13
N GLN A 497 14.38 10.82 25.25
CA GLN A 497 14.59 9.37 25.45
C GLN A 497 15.33 8.69 24.29
N ASP A 498 15.34 9.31 23.11
CA ASP A 498 15.98 8.79 21.90
C ASP A 498 16.74 9.91 21.15
N GLU A 499 17.28 10.87 21.92
CA GLU A 499 17.83 12.13 21.39
C GLU A 499 18.95 11.91 20.38
N ALA A 500 19.85 10.96 20.64
CA ALA A 500 20.97 10.65 19.75
C ALA A 500 20.47 10.23 18.36
N ALA A 501 19.47 9.32 18.29
CA ALA A 501 18.90 8.86 17.03
C ALA A 501 18.10 9.97 16.32
N VAL A 502 17.40 10.83 17.09
CA VAL A 502 16.67 11.97 16.53
C VAL A 502 17.64 13.02 15.97
N ARG A 503 18.72 13.32 16.68
CA ARG A 503 19.77 14.22 16.21
C ARG A 503 20.41 13.67 14.92
N ALA A 504 20.76 12.39 14.90
CA ALA A 504 21.27 11.74 13.70
C ALA A 504 20.24 11.82 12.53
N GLY A 505 18.94 11.66 12.83
CA GLY A 505 17.87 11.84 11.84
C GLY A 505 17.73 13.26 11.31
N CYS A 506 18.05 14.27 12.15
CA CYS A 506 18.08 15.68 11.77
C CYS A 506 19.44 16.16 11.23
N THR A 507 20.45 15.28 11.08
CA THR A 507 21.78 15.62 10.56
C THR A 507 22.09 14.83 9.30
N LEU A 508 21.89 13.50 9.33
CA LEU A 508 22.26 12.61 8.25
C LEU A 508 21.23 12.65 7.11
N ALA A 509 21.69 12.30 5.90
CA ALA A 509 20.84 12.21 4.71
C ALA A 509 19.81 11.09 4.79
N TRP A 510 20.12 10.03 5.53
CA TRP A 510 19.32 8.82 5.63
C TRP A 510 17.96 9.04 6.27
N SER A 511 16.96 8.34 5.76
CA SER A 511 15.59 8.32 6.29
C SER A 511 14.91 7.01 5.95
N ASN A 512 13.79 6.73 6.62
CA ASN A 512 13.07 5.48 6.43
C ASN A 512 12.04 5.50 5.27
N GLY A 513 11.97 6.56 4.48
CA GLY A 513 11.01 6.70 3.37
C GLY A 513 11.10 5.60 2.31
N GLN A 514 12.30 5.09 2.04
CA GLN A 514 12.52 3.95 1.16
C GLN A 514 11.90 2.67 1.75
N THR A 515 12.07 2.45 3.05
CA THR A 515 11.50 1.30 3.76
C THR A 515 9.98 1.32 3.70
N GLU A 516 9.36 2.49 3.88
CA GLU A 516 7.91 2.70 3.74
C GLU A 516 7.41 2.33 2.32
N GLY A 517 8.18 2.69 1.29
CA GLY A 517 7.94 2.29 -0.10
C GLY A 517 7.95 0.77 -0.27
N GLN A 518 8.95 0.07 0.28
CA GLN A 518 9.05 -1.39 0.23
C GLN A 518 7.93 -2.07 1.04
N VAL A 519 7.56 -1.53 2.20
CA VAL A 519 6.40 -2.00 2.98
C VAL A 519 5.09 -1.83 2.19
N THR A 520 4.95 -0.78 1.39
CA THR A 520 3.78 -0.60 0.51
C THR A 520 3.75 -1.65 -0.61
N ARG A 521 4.91 -1.95 -1.22
CA ARG A 521 5.06 -3.05 -2.18
C ARG A 521 4.71 -4.41 -1.55
N LEU A 522 5.18 -4.68 -0.33
CA LEU A 522 4.86 -5.89 0.43
C LEU A 522 3.35 -6.02 0.69
N LYS A 523 2.68 -4.90 1.03
CA LYS A 523 1.21 -4.85 1.17
C LYS A 523 0.50 -5.21 -0.13
N LEU A 524 1.02 -4.80 -1.29
CA LEU A 524 0.48 -5.16 -2.61
C LEU A 524 0.65 -6.66 -2.88
N LEU A 525 1.86 -7.22 -2.69
CA LEU A 525 2.12 -8.65 -2.85
C LEU A 525 1.18 -9.50 -1.97
N LYS A 526 1.01 -9.11 -0.71
CA LYS A 526 0.09 -9.78 0.21
C LYS A 526 -1.37 -9.75 -0.29
N ARG A 527 -1.83 -8.63 -0.85
CA ARG A 527 -3.18 -8.50 -1.43
C ARG A 527 -3.35 -9.39 -2.66
N GLN A 528 -2.36 -9.46 -3.54
CA GLN A 528 -2.36 -10.37 -4.70
C GLN A 528 -2.48 -11.84 -4.30
N MET A 529 -2.03 -12.19 -3.10
CA MET A 529 -2.15 -13.54 -2.53
C MET A 529 -3.42 -13.71 -1.67
N TYR A 530 -4.40 -12.82 -1.82
CA TYR A 530 -5.71 -12.83 -1.11
C TYR A 530 -5.59 -12.89 0.43
N GLY A 531 -4.46 -12.45 0.99
CA GLY A 531 -4.18 -12.54 2.43
C GLY A 531 -4.04 -13.96 2.99
N ARG A 532 -3.94 -14.99 2.13
CA ARG A 532 -3.82 -16.42 2.51
C ARG A 532 -2.38 -16.92 2.56
N ALA A 533 -1.42 -16.14 2.07
CA ALA A 533 -0.03 -16.52 2.11
C ALA A 533 0.46 -16.69 3.54
N LYS A 534 1.10 -17.83 3.83
CA LYS A 534 1.90 -17.97 5.03
C LYS A 534 3.14 -17.08 4.93
N PHE A 535 3.76 -16.80 6.07
CA PHE A 535 4.93 -15.92 6.17
C PHE A 535 6.09 -16.35 5.26
N ASP A 536 6.39 -17.65 5.24
CA ASP A 536 7.44 -18.25 4.40
C ASP A 536 7.26 -17.88 2.92
N LEU A 537 6.07 -18.14 2.38
CA LEU A 537 5.77 -17.89 0.98
C LEU A 537 5.81 -16.41 0.62
N LEU A 538 5.32 -15.54 1.53
CA LEU A 538 5.38 -14.09 1.33
C LEU A 538 6.83 -13.59 1.33
N ARG A 539 7.66 -14.10 2.27
CA ARG A 539 9.08 -13.77 2.35
C ARG A 539 9.83 -14.18 1.07
N TYR A 540 9.68 -15.41 0.61
CA TYR A 540 10.27 -15.86 -0.65
C TYR A 540 9.88 -14.96 -1.82
N ARG A 541 8.60 -14.65 -1.95
CA ARG A 541 8.10 -13.85 -3.06
C ARG A 541 8.56 -12.40 -2.98
N ALA A 542 8.69 -11.84 -1.79
CA ALA A 542 9.12 -10.46 -1.59
C ALA A 542 10.63 -10.26 -1.86
N LEU A 543 11.46 -11.27 -1.54
CA LEU A 543 12.92 -11.20 -1.70
C LEU A 543 13.38 -11.47 -3.13
N ALA A 544 12.64 -12.26 -3.89
CA ALA A 544 12.99 -12.62 -5.27
C ALA A 544 12.36 -11.69 -6.34
N ALA A 545 11.61 -10.67 -5.92
CA ALA A 545 10.87 -9.79 -6.83
C ALA A 545 11.63 -8.50 -7.17
#